data_35fa4f2893fd67043bd0cc32826368bc
#
_entry.id   35fa4f2893fd67043bd0cc32826368bc
#
_cell.length_a   1.000
_cell.length_b   1.000
_cell.length_c   1.000
_cell.angle_alpha   90.00
_cell.angle_beta   90.00
_cell.angle_gamma   90.00
#
_symmetry.space_group_name_H-M   'P 1'
#
loop_
_entity.id
_entity.type
_entity.pdbx_description
1 polymer ?
#
loop_
_entity_poly.entity_id
_entity_poly.type
_entity_poly.pdbx_seq_one_letter_code
_entity_poly.pdbx_strand_id
1 'polypeptide(L)'
;MNRLSAALCCLALTLVGCDGMGGRKPSSTGLPYEVVLEGDSDSIVTRMMTADMPHLPQPEPMFSLIQVRKGKVRGSYQLVRNRIVVDINAHNKGYAVKMRKDVSAVPQTVVYIQAQSAEQLRHRLDGGKLRSLFDTSELRHLATVVPQNPDRQKEMRQRFGISMRIPASMNAGKQAKDFAWLTDNASTGMQSLIFFKTKSHGRSRDDLKAQADSALKRNLPGETDGMYMQLADMSQADRQGMRRGLWEMKGDAMGGPYVMRTRGSMAVIGFVYAPEKKKKILIKQLEAALSTIK
;
A
#
# COMPACT_ATOMS: atom_id res chain seq x y z
N MET A 1 -35.41 50.05 -58.45
CA MET A 1 -35.45 48.61 -58.87
C MET A 1 -34.23 47.97 -58.32
N ASN A 2 -34.40 47.36 -57.16
CA ASN A 2 -33.25 46.78 -56.36
C ASN A 2 -33.15 45.28 -56.61
N ARG A 3 -31.98 44.82 -56.99
CA ARG A 3 -31.70 43.44 -57.04
C ARG A 3 -30.90 43.08 -55.78
N LEU A 4 -31.48 42.26 -54.90
CA LEU A 4 -30.81 41.61 -53.77
C LEU A 4 -30.04 40.42 -54.31
N SER A 5 -28.76 40.46 -54.14
CA SER A 5 -27.88 39.27 -54.33
C SER A 5 -27.76 38.53 -53.00
N ALA A 6 -28.32 37.35 -52.94
CA ALA A 6 -28.14 36.44 -51.78
C ALA A 6 -26.79 35.77 -51.88
N ALA A 7 -25.90 36.08 -50.98
CA ALA A 7 -24.62 35.37 -50.81
C ALA A 7 -24.83 34.09 -49.96
N LEU A 8 -24.72 32.96 -50.56
CA LEU A 8 -24.78 31.64 -49.92
C LEU A 8 -23.43 31.35 -49.26
N CYS A 9 -23.36 31.50 -47.95
CA CYS A 9 -22.15 31.14 -47.18
C CYS A 9 -22.14 29.63 -46.97
N CYS A 10 -21.34 28.91 -47.74
CA CYS A 10 -21.02 27.51 -47.50
C CYS A 10 -20.11 27.40 -46.29
N LEU A 11 -20.67 26.99 -45.14
CA LEU A 11 -19.92 26.65 -43.93
C LEU A 11 -19.29 25.28 -44.15
N ALA A 12 -18.04 25.24 -44.56
CA ALA A 12 -17.25 24.02 -44.61
C ALA A 12 -16.91 23.57 -43.19
N LEU A 13 -17.66 22.59 -42.69
CA LEU A 13 -17.28 21.83 -41.49
C LEU A 13 -16.02 20.99 -41.83
N THR A 14 -14.86 21.53 -41.48
CA THR A 14 -13.65 20.73 -41.44
C THR A 14 -13.74 19.78 -40.24
N LEU A 15 -14.06 18.51 -40.52
CA LEU A 15 -13.84 17.42 -39.60
C LEU A 15 -12.32 17.32 -39.39
N VAL A 16 -11.81 17.92 -38.31
CA VAL A 16 -10.47 17.66 -37.82
C VAL A 16 -10.52 16.25 -37.26
N GLY A 17 -10.17 15.29 -38.07
CA GLY A 17 -9.86 13.96 -37.65
C GLY A 17 -8.68 14.05 -36.69
N CYS A 18 -8.87 13.65 -35.43
CA CYS A 18 -7.77 13.42 -34.50
C CYS A 18 -7.01 12.19 -34.95
N ASP A 19 -6.15 12.32 -35.95
CA ASP A 19 -5.15 11.35 -36.30
C ASP A 19 -3.89 11.62 -35.48
N GLY A 20 -3.50 10.60 -34.67
CA GLY A 20 -2.09 10.35 -34.40
C GLY A 20 -1.41 11.22 -33.35
N MET A 21 -2.02 11.48 -32.18
CA MET A 21 -1.22 11.61 -30.96
C MET A 21 -0.98 10.21 -30.42
N GLY A 22 0.29 9.77 -30.34
CA GLY A 22 0.71 8.55 -29.66
C GLY A 22 0.10 8.49 -28.27
N GLY A 23 -1.03 7.78 -28.16
CA GLY A 23 -1.98 7.93 -27.06
C GLY A 23 -1.37 7.61 -25.71
N ARG A 24 -1.20 8.63 -24.89
CA ARG A 24 -0.82 8.46 -23.49
C ARG A 24 -1.89 7.58 -22.83
N LYS A 25 -1.49 6.42 -22.32
CA LYS A 25 -2.41 5.51 -21.64
C LYS A 25 -3.12 6.23 -20.50
N PRO A 26 -4.41 5.95 -20.25
CA PRO A 26 -5.15 6.56 -19.14
C PRO A 26 -4.55 6.15 -17.80
N SER A 27 -4.85 6.94 -16.77
CA SER A 27 -4.52 6.59 -15.39
C SER A 27 -5.22 5.31 -14.99
N SER A 28 -4.53 4.48 -14.20
CA SER A 28 -5.14 3.26 -13.66
C SER A 28 -6.23 3.59 -12.65
N THR A 29 -7.20 2.69 -12.56
CA THR A 29 -8.34 2.74 -11.64
C THR A 29 -8.27 1.64 -10.59
N GLY A 30 -9.31 1.49 -9.78
CA GLY A 30 -9.44 0.49 -8.73
C GLY A 30 -9.06 1.02 -7.35
N LEU A 31 -9.63 0.39 -6.34
CA LEU A 31 -9.34 0.69 -4.93
C LEU A 31 -7.92 0.20 -4.55
N PRO A 32 -7.31 0.72 -3.50
CA PRO A 32 -6.08 0.15 -2.97
C PRO A 32 -6.24 -1.33 -2.63
N TYR A 33 -5.26 -2.14 -3.03
CA TYR A 33 -5.25 -3.60 -2.84
C TYR A 33 -6.42 -4.35 -3.51
N GLU A 34 -7.02 -3.74 -4.53
CA GLU A 34 -8.00 -4.40 -5.41
C GLU A 34 -7.29 -5.04 -6.62
N VAL A 35 -7.73 -6.25 -6.99
CA VAL A 35 -7.20 -7.01 -8.13
C VAL A 35 -8.35 -7.54 -8.96
N VAL A 36 -8.31 -7.32 -10.26
CA VAL A 36 -9.18 -8.02 -11.21
C VAL A 36 -8.52 -9.38 -11.54
N LEU A 37 -9.21 -10.46 -11.18
CA LEU A 37 -8.79 -11.83 -11.39
C LEU A 37 -9.65 -12.46 -12.49
N GLU A 38 -9.01 -12.82 -13.61
CA GLU A 38 -9.64 -13.39 -14.77
C GLU A 38 -9.29 -14.88 -14.91
N GLY A 39 -10.30 -15.74 -15.05
CA GLY A 39 -10.13 -17.14 -15.46
C GLY A 39 -9.78 -18.15 -14.36
N ASP A 40 -9.90 -17.79 -13.08
CA ASP A 40 -9.63 -18.67 -11.92
C ASP A 40 -10.86 -19.54 -11.57
N SER A 41 -11.25 -20.46 -12.45
CA SER A 41 -12.43 -21.32 -12.27
C SER A 41 -12.35 -22.20 -11.01
N ASP A 42 -11.17 -22.64 -10.63
CA ASP A 42 -10.92 -23.52 -9.49
C ASP A 42 -10.66 -22.78 -8.16
N SER A 43 -10.75 -21.46 -8.18
CA SER A 43 -10.49 -20.57 -7.03
C SER A 43 -9.11 -20.79 -6.38
N ILE A 44 -8.12 -21.23 -7.15
CA ILE A 44 -6.75 -21.48 -6.65
C ILE A 44 -6.06 -20.16 -6.32
N VAL A 45 -6.05 -19.25 -7.29
CA VAL A 45 -5.44 -17.92 -7.14
C VAL A 45 -6.26 -17.08 -6.15
N THR A 46 -7.58 -17.22 -6.17
CA THR A 46 -8.49 -16.59 -5.21
C THR A 46 -8.05 -16.88 -3.77
N ARG A 47 -7.93 -18.15 -3.38
CA ARG A 47 -7.50 -18.53 -2.02
C ARG A 47 -6.12 -17.98 -1.65
N MET A 48 -5.20 -17.97 -2.61
CA MET A 48 -3.85 -17.45 -2.38
C MET A 48 -3.83 -15.93 -2.16
N MET A 49 -4.62 -15.18 -2.92
CA MET A 49 -4.63 -13.72 -2.87
C MET A 49 -5.44 -13.18 -1.70
N THR A 50 -6.50 -13.89 -1.29
CA THR A 50 -7.36 -13.50 -0.18
C THR A 50 -6.90 -14.04 1.18
N ALA A 51 -5.73 -14.66 1.26
CA ALA A 51 -5.13 -14.99 2.55
C ALA A 51 -4.99 -13.72 3.41
N ASP A 52 -5.26 -13.86 4.70
CA ASP A 52 -5.26 -12.75 5.64
C ASP A 52 -3.89 -12.06 5.70
N MET A 53 -3.94 -10.75 5.86
CA MET A 53 -2.75 -9.95 6.11
C MET A 53 -2.23 -10.23 7.53
N PRO A 54 -0.96 -10.62 7.69
CA PRO A 54 -0.39 -10.85 9.02
C PRO A 54 -0.30 -9.56 9.83
N HIS A 55 -0.22 -9.71 11.15
CA HIS A 55 -0.09 -8.62 12.13
C HIS A 55 -1.26 -7.61 12.08
N LEU A 56 -2.46 -8.10 11.87
CA LEU A 56 -3.70 -7.38 12.13
C LEU A 56 -4.42 -8.03 13.31
N PRO A 57 -5.04 -7.25 14.22
CA PRO A 57 -5.73 -7.82 15.38
C PRO A 57 -7.02 -8.59 14.98
N GLN A 58 -7.53 -8.34 13.78
CA GLN A 58 -8.67 -9.05 13.21
C GLN A 58 -8.32 -9.53 11.80
N PRO A 59 -8.79 -10.69 11.35
CA PRO A 59 -8.55 -11.20 10.01
C PRO A 59 -9.06 -10.22 8.95
N GLU A 60 -8.17 -9.81 8.04
CA GLU A 60 -8.53 -9.01 6.86
C GLU A 60 -7.79 -9.59 5.65
N PRO A 61 -8.50 -9.97 4.59
CA PRO A 61 -7.88 -10.42 3.35
C PRO A 61 -6.88 -9.39 2.81
N MET A 62 -5.68 -9.86 2.44
CA MET A 62 -4.65 -8.95 1.93
C MET A 62 -5.11 -8.23 0.66
N PHE A 63 -5.77 -8.92 -0.26
CA PHE A 63 -6.33 -8.34 -1.48
C PHE A 63 -7.84 -8.55 -1.57
N SER A 64 -8.53 -7.58 -2.15
CA SER A 64 -9.93 -7.70 -2.56
C SER A 64 -9.97 -8.08 -4.05
N LEU A 65 -10.82 -9.03 -4.41
CA LEU A 65 -10.85 -9.57 -5.78
C LEU A 65 -12.16 -9.24 -6.49
N ILE A 66 -12.04 -8.79 -7.75
CA ILE A 66 -13.12 -8.76 -8.72
C ILE A 66 -12.90 -9.93 -9.66
N GLN A 67 -13.72 -10.97 -9.51
CA GLN A 67 -13.60 -12.18 -10.35
C GLN A 67 -14.32 -12.00 -11.68
N VAL A 68 -13.65 -12.32 -12.76
CA VAL A 68 -14.17 -12.21 -14.13
C VAL A 68 -13.89 -13.50 -14.90
N ARG A 69 -14.86 -13.96 -15.69
CA ARG A 69 -14.66 -15.11 -16.57
C ARG A 69 -13.58 -14.80 -17.60
N LYS A 70 -12.82 -15.83 -18.01
CA LYS A 70 -11.76 -15.72 -19.02
C LYS A 70 -12.29 -15.05 -20.32
N GLY A 71 -11.56 -14.08 -20.84
CA GLY A 71 -11.90 -13.31 -22.03
C GLY A 71 -13.05 -12.31 -21.85
N LYS A 72 -13.51 -12.06 -20.63
CA LYS A 72 -14.65 -11.15 -20.36
C LYS A 72 -14.26 -9.84 -19.68
N VAL A 73 -12.98 -9.59 -19.43
CA VAL A 73 -12.52 -8.29 -18.93
C VAL A 73 -12.76 -7.22 -20.00
N ARG A 74 -13.59 -6.21 -19.67
CA ARG A 74 -13.99 -5.10 -20.56
C ARG A 74 -14.09 -3.78 -19.77
N GLY A 75 -14.08 -2.67 -20.48
CA GLY A 75 -14.33 -1.33 -19.93
C GLY A 75 -13.39 -1.00 -18.77
N SER A 76 -13.95 -0.50 -17.67
CA SER A 76 -13.19 -0.06 -16.49
C SER A 76 -12.32 -1.16 -15.86
N TYR A 77 -12.72 -2.41 -15.93
CA TYR A 77 -11.92 -3.53 -15.41
C TYR A 77 -10.57 -3.71 -16.14
N GLN A 78 -10.47 -3.27 -17.40
CA GLN A 78 -9.19 -3.26 -18.11
C GLN A 78 -8.20 -2.25 -17.54
N LEU A 79 -8.72 -1.20 -16.91
CA LEU A 79 -7.94 -0.08 -16.38
C LEU A 79 -7.53 -0.27 -14.91
N VAL A 80 -8.05 -1.30 -14.22
CA VAL A 80 -7.69 -1.57 -12.83
C VAL A 80 -6.19 -1.80 -12.71
N ARG A 81 -5.60 -1.19 -11.69
CA ARG A 81 -4.13 -1.16 -11.48
C ARG A 81 -3.49 -2.54 -11.38
N ASN A 82 -4.15 -3.49 -10.74
CA ASN A 82 -3.65 -4.84 -10.58
C ASN A 82 -4.57 -5.84 -11.27
N ARG A 83 -4.00 -6.68 -12.12
CA ARG A 83 -4.75 -7.71 -12.83
C ARG A 83 -3.98 -9.03 -12.83
N ILE A 84 -4.72 -10.12 -12.71
CA ILE A 84 -4.22 -11.49 -12.87
C ILE A 84 -5.08 -12.15 -13.95
N VAL A 85 -4.42 -12.77 -14.91
CA VAL A 85 -5.05 -13.56 -15.96
C VAL A 85 -4.58 -14.99 -15.82
N VAL A 86 -5.49 -15.92 -15.55
CA VAL A 86 -5.22 -17.34 -15.39
C VAL A 86 -5.69 -18.09 -16.63
N ASP A 87 -4.82 -18.90 -17.18
CA ASP A 87 -5.08 -19.77 -18.31
C ASP A 87 -4.72 -21.21 -17.97
N ILE A 88 -5.71 -22.02 -17.63
CA ILE A 88 -5.57 -23.46 -17.42
C ILE A 88 -6.09 -24.14 -18.68
N ASN A 89 -5.18 -24.81 -19.41
CA ASN A 89 -5.51 -25.53 -20.65
C ASN A 89 -4.48 -26.63 -20.88
N ALA A 90 -4.95 -27.87 -21.14
CA ALA A 90 -4.09 -29.03 -21.39
C ALA A 90 -3.12 -28.83 -22.56
N HIS A 91 -3.44 -27.96 -23.52
CA HIS A 91 -2.60 -27.62 -24.65
C HIS A 91 -1.52 -26.58 -24.38
N ASN A 92 -1.47 -26.00 -23.17
CA ASN A 92 -0.39 -25.11 -22.79
C ASN A 92 0.95 -25.84 -22.82
N LYS A 93 2.03 -25.13 -23.19
CA LYS A 93 3.40 -25.69 -23.24
C LYS A 93 4.00 -26.00 -21.85
N GLY A 94 3.21 -25.85 -20.77
CA GLY A 94 3.60 -26.04 -19.40
C GLY A 94 3.24 -24.86 -18.50
N TYR A 95 3.81 -24.86 -17.30
CA TYR A 95 3.62 -23.77 -16.34
C TYR A 95 4.49 -22.57 -16.66
N ALA A 96 3.90 -21.39 -16.72
CA ALA A 96 4.61 -20.13 -16.85
C ALA A 96 3.91 -18.99 -16.12
N VAL A 97 4.70 -18.06 -15.59
CA VAL A 97 4.23 -16.79 -15.03
C VAL A 97 4.95 -15.65 -15.73
N LYS A 98 4.21 -14.73 -16.32
CA LYS A 98 4.73 -13.53 -17.00
C LYS A 98 4.10 -12.29 -16.40
N MET A 99 4.90 -11.29 -16.13
CA MET A 99 4.43 -9.96 -15.67
C MET A 99 4.62 -8.95 -16.80
N ARG A 100 3.60 -8.09 -16.99
CA ARG A 100 3.69 -6.91 -17.85
C ARG A 100 3.28 -5.67 -17.07
N LYS A 101 3.93 -4.57 -17.37
CA LYS A 101 3.60 -3.24 -16.82
C LYS A 101 2.83 -2.44 -17.85
N ASP A 102 1.93 -1.60 -17.36
CA ASP A 102 1.29 -0.53 -18.15
C ASP A 102 0.65 -1.04 -19.45
N VAL A 103 -0.14 -2.13 -19.37
CA VAL A 103 -0.77 -2.76 -20.53
C VAL A 103 -1.89 -1.87 -21.09
N SER A 104 -2.86 -1.51 -20.26
CA SER A 104 -4.05 -0.72 -20.65
C SER A 104 -4.13 0.63 -19.93
N ALA A 105 -3.42 0.81 -18.82
CA ALA A 105 -3.42 2.01 -17.98
C ALA A 105 -2.05 2.20 -17.31
N VAL A 106 -1.81 3.35 -16.70
CA VAL A 106 -0.55 3.68 -16.01
C VAL A 106 -0.84 4.29 -14.63
N PRO A 107 -0.21 3.78 -13.54
CA PRO A 107 0.60 2.56 -13.46
C PRO A 107 -0.26 1.30 -13.44
N GLN A 108 0.14 0.24 -14.13
CA GLN A 108 -0.59 -1.02 -14.11
C GLN A 108 0.36 -2.21 -14.00
N THR A 109 -0.04 -3.24 -13.25
CA THR A 109 0.65 -4.53 -13.17
C THR A 109 -0.31 -5.62 -13.60
N VAL A 110 0.04 -6.35 -14.67
CA VAL A 110 -0.73 -7.50 -15.15
C VAL A 110 0.15 -8.74 -15.07
N VAL A 111 -0.32 -9.76 -14.38
CA VAL A 111 0.34 -11.06 -14.26
C VAL A 111 -0.46 -12.10 -15.04
N TYR A 112 0.19 -12.74 -15.98
CA TYR A 112 -0.34 -13.85 -16.78
C TYR A 112 0.21 -15.15 -16.21
N ILE A 113 -0.68 -16.07 -15.84
CA ILE A 113 -0.36 -17.37 -15.28
C ILE A 113 -0.95 -18.42 -16.22
N GLN A 114 -0.12 -19.31 -16.75
CA GLN A 114 -0.60 -20.44 -17.52
C GLN A 114 -0.18 -21.76 -16.88
N ALA A 115 -1.05 -22.77 -16.97
CA ALA A 115 -0.81 -24.12 -16.51
C ALA A 115 -1.56 -25.13 -17.41
N GLN A 116 -1.11 -26.39 -17.42
CA GLN A 116 -1.80 -27.45 -18.15
C GLN A 116 -2.99 -28.00 -17.35
N SER A 117 -2.95 -27.91 -16.03
CA SER A 117 -4.01 -28.38 -15.14
C SER A 117 -4.09 -27.55 -13.86
N ALA A 118 -5.21 -27.65 -13.15
CA ALA A 118 -5.41 -27.06 -11.84
C ALA A 118 -4.42 -27.61 -10.79
N GLU A 119 -4.08 -28.88 -10.89
CA GLU A 119 -3.10 -29.53 -10.02
C GLU A 119 -1.70 -28.94 -10.25
N GLN A 120 -1.26 -28.81 -11.49
CA GLN A 120 0.01 -28.17 -11.79
C GLN A 120 0.06 -26.74 -11.26
N LEU A 121 -1.04 -25.98 -11.38
CA LEU A 121 -1.13 -24.64 -10.86
C LEU A 121 -0.97 -24.61 -9.33
N ARG A 122 -1.67 -25.49 -8.59
CA ARG A 122 -1.56 -25.59 -7.12
C ARG A 122 -0.13 -25.89 -6.66
N HIS A 123 0.57 -26.80 -7.33
CA HIS A 123 1.92 -27.20 -6.96
C HIS A 123 3.01 -26.19 -7.34
N ARG A 124 2.81 -25.44 -8.42
CA ARG A 124 3.86 -24.57 -8.97
C ARG A 124 3.74 -23.11 -8.57
N LEU A 125 2.51 -22.62 -8.29
CA LEU A 125 2.29 -21.21 -7.98
C LEU A 125 2.63 -20.90 -6.53
N ASP A 126 3.60 -20.02 -6.34
CA ASP A 126 3.94 -19.45 -5.03
C ASP A 126 3.06 -18.22 -4.74
N GLY A 127 2.00 -18.43 -3.95
CA GLY A 127 1.07 -17.37 -3.58
C GLY A 127 1.73 -16.27 -2.73
N GLY A 128 2.78 -16.58 -1.97
CA GLY A 128 3.55 -15.59 -1.20
C GLY A 128 4.29 -14.63 -2.11
N LYS A 129 4.99 -15.16 -3.14
CA LYS A 129 5.65 -14.33 -4.15
C LYS A 129 4.65 -13.49 -4.95
N LEU A 130 3.49 -14.06 -5.31
CA LEU A 130 2.45 -13.35 -6.04
C LEU A 130 1.92 -12.17 -5.23
N ARG A 131 1.56 -12.38 -3.95
CA ARG A 131 1.14 -11.30 -3.05
C ARG A 131 2.21 -10.23 -2.88
N SER A 132 3.46 -10.63 -2.65
CA SER A 132 4.59 -9.69 -2.48
C SER A 132 4.82 -8.81 -3.71
N LEU A 133 4.62 -9.34 -4.91
CA LEU A 133 4.72 -8.59 -6.16
C LEU A 133 3.69 -7.46 -6.23
N PHE A 134 2.43 -7.77 -5.95
CA PHE A 134 1.35 -6.77 -5.96
C PHE A 134 1.46 -5.81 -4.77
N ASP A 135 1.84 -6.29 -3.58
CA ASP A 135 2.10 -5.44 -2.40
C ASP A 135 3.16 -4.37 -2.70
N THR A 136 4.27 -4.78 -3.31
CA THR A 136 5.32 -3.84 -3.73
C THR A 136 4.79 -2.79 -4.72
N SER A 137 3.92 -3.19 -5.65
CA SER A 137 3.28 -2.27 -6.60
C SER A 137 2.35 -1.28 -5.91
N GLU A 138 1.53 -1.76 -4.98
CA GLU A 138 0.59 -0.93 -4.21
C GLU A 138 1.31 0.04 -3.27
N LEU A 139 2.33 -0.41 -2.55
CA LEU A 139 3.11 0.48 -1.67
C LEU A 139 3.76 1.63 -2.45
N ARG A 140 4.32 1.36 -3.64
CA ARG A 140 4.86 2.42 -4.50
C ARG A 140 3.78 3.39 -4.95
N HIS A 141 2.62 2.89 -5.34
CA HIS A 141 1.50 3.73 -5.73
C HIS A 141 1.01 4.59 -4.56
N LEU A 142 0.75 4.01 -3.40
CA LEU A 142 0.34 4.73 -2.19
C LEU A 142 1.36 5.81 -1.81
N ALA A 143 2.66 5.50 -1.88
CA ALA A 143 3.71 6.47 -1.62
C ALA A 143 3.69 7.69 -2.57
N THR A 144 3.09 7.56 -3.77
CA THR A 144 2.99 8.67 -4.73
C THR A 144 1.70 9.45 -4.66
N VAL A 145 0.57 8.78 -4.37
CA VAL A 145 -0.75 9.41 -4.44
C VAL A 145 -1.23 10.01 -3.12
N VAL A 146 -0.69 9.56 -1.98
CA VAL A 146 -1.03 10.15 -0.68
C VAL A 146 -0.48 11.58 -0.63
N PRO A 147 -1.34 12.59 -0.38
CA PRO A 147 -0.90 13.98 -0.23
C PRO A 147 0.17 14.12 0.87
N GLN A 148 1.11 15.03 0.67
CA GLN A 148 2.31 15.15 1.50
C GLN A 148 2.29 16.41 2.37
N ASN A 149 2.96 16.36 3.53
CA ASN A 149 3.21 17.47 4.42
C ASN A 149 4.69 17.91 4.31
N PRO A 150 5.06 18.87 3.45
CA PRO A 150 6.43 19.27 3.22
C PRO A 150 7.09 19.90 4.46
N ASP A 151 6.31 20.59 5.30
CA ASP A 151 6.84 21.23 6.50
C ASP A 151 7.28 20.18 7.52
N ARG A 152 6.46 19.18 7.78
CA ARG A 152 6.82 18.05 8.64
C ARG A 152 7.99 17.23 8.08
N GLN A 153 8.07 17.07 6.77
CA GLN A 153 9.22 16.40 6.13
C GLN A 153 10.52 17.19 6.36
N LYS A 154 10.48 18.52 6.16
CA LYS A 154 11.62 19.41 6.42
C LYS A 154 12.03 19.35 7.89
N GLU A 155 11.08 19.43 8.80
CA GLU A 155 11.30 19.36 10.24
C GLU A 155 11.97 18.05 10.66
N MET A 156 11.43 16.89 10.25
CA MET A 156 11.98 15.58 10.61
C MET A 156 13.40 15.38 10.01
N ARG A 157 13.63 15.91 8.84
CA ARG A 157 14.97 15.89 8.23
C ARG A 157 15.98 16.72 9.01
N GLN A 158 15.60 17.92 9.45
CA GLN A 158 16.48 18.80 10.22
C GLN A 158 16.80 18.22 11.61
N ARG A 159 15.80 17.64 12.29
CA ARG A 159 15.94 17.16 13.66
C ARG A 159 16.59 15.78 13.76
N PHE A 160 16.23 14.89 12.87
CA PHE A 160 16.56 13.46 12.96
C PHE A 160 17.37 12.92 11.79
N GLY A 161 17.65 13.76 10.78
CA GLY A 161 18.32 13.31 9.55
C GLY A 161 17.49 12.35 8.69
N ILE A 162 16.19 12.23 8.95
CA ILE A 162 15.29 11.31 8.24
C ILE A 162 14.57 12.06 7.12
N SER A 163 14.87 11.67 5.88
CA SER A 163 14.09 12.08 4.71
C SER A 163 13.08 11.00 4.37
N MET A 164 11.79 11.32 4.42
CA MET A 164 10.69 10.44 4.03
C MET A 164 9.47 11.23 3.61
N ARG A 165 8.55 10.60 2.91
CA ARG A 165 7.24 11.19 2.63
C ARG A 165 6.35 11.08 3.86
N ILE A 166 5.88 12.21 4.36
CA ILE A 166 4.96 12.28 5.52
C ILE A 166 3.58 12.68 5.00
N PRO A 167 2.51 11.92 5.32
CA PRO A 167 1.15 12.26 4.88
C PRO A 167 0.72 13.66 5.32
N ALA A 168 -0.05 14.36 4.48
CA ALA A 168 -0.54 15.71 4.76
C ALA A 168 -1.42 15.79 6.01
N SER A 169 -2.11 14.69 6.35
CA SER A 169 -2.92 14.57 7.55
C SER A 169 -2.12 14.63 8.87
N MET A 170 -0.81 14.36 8.84
CA MET A 170 0.07 14.35 10.02
C MET A 170 0.41 15.77 10.50
N ASN A 171 -0.57 16.50 10.99
CA ASN A 171 -0.47 17.92 11.37
C ASN A 171 -0.43 18.18 12.89
N ALA A 172 -0.86 17.22 13.69
CA ALA A 172 -0.81 17.27 15.15
C ALA A 172 0.35 16.44 15.72
N GLY A 173 0.64 16.56 17.01
CA GLY A 173 1.62 15.69 17.66
C GLY A 173 2.37 16.34 18.82
N LYS A 174 3.38 15.61 19.32
CA LYS A 174 4.23 15.98 20.46
C LYS A 174 5.69 15.82 20.08
N GLN A 175 6.53 16.67 20.63
CA GLN A 175 7.96 16.65 20.35
C GLN A 175 8.78 16.73 21.65
N ALA A 176 9.89 15.98 21.69
CA ALA A 176 10.90 16.02 22.74
C ALA A 176 12.30 15.92 22.09
N LYS A 177 13.38 16.06 22.86
CA LYS A 177 14.77 16.13 22.35
C LYS A 177 15.11 15.01 21.36
N ASP A 178 14.80 13.76 21.69
CA ASP A 178 15.16 12.55 20.92
C ASP A 178 13.92 11.76 20.46
N PHE A 179 12.76 12.43 20.42
CA PHE A 179 11.46 11.83 20.14
C PHE A 179 10.54 12.82 19.41
N ALA A 180 9.77 12.36 18.45
CA ALA A 180 8.62 13.07 17.89
C ALA A 180 7.48 12.09 17.63
N TRP A 181 6.27 12.51 17.91
CA TRP A 181 5.04 11.84 17.56
C TRP A 181 4.23 12.77 16.67
N LEU A 182 3.91 12.32 15.45
CA LEU A 182 3.02 12.99 14.51
C LEU A 182 1.76 12.14 14.36
N THR A 183 0.60 12.78 14.31
CA THR A 183 -0.69 12.10 14.18
C THR A 183 -1.65 12.92 13.33
N ASP A 184 -2.60 12.24 12.69
CA ASP A 184 -3.73 12.87 12.03
C ASP A 184 -4.87 13.23 13.02
N ASN A 185 -4.76 12.75 14.26
CA ASN A 185 -5.74 12.97 15.33
C ASN A 185 -7.18 12.64 14.90
N ALA A 186 -7.34 11.68 13.98
CA ALA A 186 -8.65 11.27 13.51
C ALA A 186 -9.44 10.57 14.63
N SER A 187 -10.70 10.95 14.82
CA SER A 187 -11.58 10.34 15.82
C SER A 187 -11.84 8.85 15.55
N THR A 188 -11.73 8.45 14.28
CA THR A 188 -11.92 7.08 13.85
C THR A 188 -10.85 6.67 12.84
N GLY A 189 -9.99 5.73 13.21
CA GLY A 189 -8.93 5.25 12.32
C GLY A 189 -7.69 6.13 12.35
N MET A 190 -7.27 6.53 13.56
CA MET A 190 -6.10 7.36 13.80
C MET A 190 -4.82 6.68 13.29
N GLN A 191 -4.06 7.43 12.50
CA GLN A 191 -2.73 7.06 12.03
C GLN A 191 -1.68 7.93 12.73
N SER A 192 -0.55 7.34 13.06
CA SER A 192 0.53 8.04 13.75
C SER A 192 1.90 7.61 13.25
N LEU A 193 2.85 8.53 13.30
CA LEU A 193 4.28 8.31 13.05
C LEU A 193 5.07 8.70 14.29
N ILE A 194 5.94 7.82 14.75
CA ILE A 194 6.84 8.06 15.89
C ILE A 194 8.28 8.00 15.38
N PHE A 195 9.07 9.00 15.71
CA PHE A 195 10.50 9.09 15.45
C PHE A 195 11.24 9.06 16.79
N PHE A 196 12.22 8.20 16.93
CA PHE A 196 13.05 8.18 18.14
C PHE A 196 14.47 7.71 17.86
N LYS A 197 15.43 8.19 18.65
CA LYS A 197 16.80 7.75 18.60
C LYS A 197 16.97 6.38 19.23
N THR A 198 17.74 5.54 18.58
CA THR A 198 18.14 4.23 19.07
C THR A 198 19.63 4.20 19.40
N LYS A 199 20.03 3.39 20.34
CA LYS A 199 21.45 3.15 20.66
C LYS A 199 22.08 2.33 19.53
N SER A 200 23.33 2.55 19.25
CA SER A 200 24.19 2.08 18.14
C SER A 200 23.82 0.82 17.31
N HIS A 201 24.64 0.55 16.29
CA HIS A 201 24.47 -0.47 15.24
C HIS A 201 24.50 -1.92 15.75
N GLY A 202 23.96 -2.89 14.97
CA GLY A 202 24.10 -4.32 15.25
C GLY A 202 23.11 -4.90 16.25
N ARG A 203 21.94 -4.30 16.37
CA ARG A 203 20.92 -4.67 17.36
C ARG A 203 20.15 -5.91 16.98
N SER A 204 19.99 -6.79 17.95
CA SER A 204 19.02 -7.88 17.85
C SER A 204 17.58 -7.31 17.73
N ARG A 205 16.65 -8.16 17.30
CA ARG A 205 15.23 -7.82 17.30
C ARG A 205 14.75 -7.40 18.70
N ASP A 206 15.17 -8.15 19.71
CA ASP A 206 14.70 -7.97 21.08
C ASP A 206 15.29 -6.70 21.74
N ASP A 207 16.55 -6.35 21.44
CA ASP A 207 17.15 -5.07 21.84
C ASP A 207 16.39 -3.88 21.21
N LEU A 208 16.05 -4.00 19.93
CA LEU A 208 15.32 -2.94 19.24
C LEU A 208 13.92 -2.78 19.79
N LYS A 209 13.24 -3.90 20.10
CA LYS A 209 11.93 -3.89 20.77
C LYS A 209 12.01 -3.21 22.14
N ALA A 210 12.98 -3.60 22.97
CA ALA A 210 13.17 -3.02 24.29
C ALA A 210 13.44 -1.51 24.24
N GLN A 211 14.21 -1.03 23.25
CA GLN A 211 14.46 0.39 23.04
C GLN A 211 13.19 1.14 22.59
N ALA A 212 12.40 0.52 21.70
CA ALA A 212 11.11 1.07 21.28
C ALA A 212 10.16 1.18 22.49
N ASP A 213 9.99 0.11 23.25
CA ASP A 213 9.13 0.09 24.45
C ASP A 213 9.55 1.14 25.47
N SER A 214 10.85 1.32 25.70
CA SER A 214 11.37 2.37 26.57
C SER A 214 11.04 3.79 26.07
N ALA A 215 11.14 4.02 24.75
CA ALA A 215 10.80 5.31 24.15
C ALA A 215 9.30 5.57 24.21
N LEU A 216 8.47 4.56 23.92
CA LEU A 216 7.01 4.63 23.96
C LEU A 216 6.51 4.89 25.38
N LYS A 217 6.95 4.09 26.35
CA LYS A 217 6.59 4.25 27.77
C LYS A 217 6.88 5.65 28.31
N ARG A 218 8.03 6.21 27.95
CA ARG A 218 8.43 7.55 28.42
C ARG A 218 7.61 8.67 27.81
N ASN A 219 7.20 8.53 26.57
CA ASN A 219 6.61 9.63 25.80
C ASN A 219 5.11 9.49 25.54
N LEU A 220 4.57 8.27 25.65
CA LEU A 220 3.16 7.95 25.43
C LEU A 220 2.60 7.18 26.64
N PRO A 221 2.55 7.83 27.84
CA PRO A 221 1.85 7.26 28.99
C PRO A 221 0.34 7.21 28.68
N GLY A 222 -0.37 6.31 29.33
CA GLY A 222 -1.82 6.30 29.34
C GLY A 222 -2.41 7.32 30.31
N GLU A 223 -3.72 7.22 30.52
CA GLU A 223 -4.48 8.17 31.37
C GLU A 223 -4.26 7.94 32.87
N THR A 224 -3.89 6.72 33.26
CA THR A 224 -3.65 6.37 34.69
C THR A 224 -2.23 5.89 34.91
N ASP A 225 -1.79 5.95 36.17
CA ASP A 225 -0.46 5.48 36.57
C ASP A 225 -0.25 4.01 36.17
N GLY A 226 0.90 3.74 35.58
CA GLY A 226 1.25 2.39 35.08
C GLY A 226 0.75 2.05 33.69
N MET A 227 -0.11 2.88 33.09
CA MET A 227 -0.52 2.74 31.69
C MET A 227 0.52 3.35 30.75
N TYR A 228 0.89 2.63 29.71
CA TYR A 228 1.80 3.11 28.67
C TYR A 228 1.71 2.26 27.40
N MET A 229 2.04 2.85 26.27
CA MET A 229 2.13 2.14 25.00
C MET A 229 3.40 1.26 24.96
N GLN A 230 3.25 0.02 24.48
CA GLN A 230 4.34 -0.91 24.20
C GLN A 230 4.08 -1.73 22.93
N LEU A 231 5.12 -2.37 22.41
CA LEU A 231 4.98 -3.31 21.29
C LEU A 231 4.69 -4.70 21.85
N ALA A 232 3.58 -5.32 21.48
CA ALA A 232 3.22 -6.66 21.92
C ALA A 232 4.18 -7.70 21.32
N ASP A 233 4.44 -7.59 20.01
CA ASP A 233 5.38 -8.45 19.28
C ASP A 233 6.21 -7.66 18.27
N MET A 234 7.17 -8.29 17.61
CA MET A 234 7.96 -7.72 16.53
C MET A 234 8.42 -8.81 15.56
N SER A 235 8.13 -8.67 14.28
CA SER A 235 8.63 -9.58 13.24
C SER A 235 10.13 -9.41 13.00
N GLN A 236 10.75 -10.38 12.34
CA GLN A 236 12.04 -10.17 11.70
C GLN A 236 11.92 -9.10 10.61
N ALA A 237 13.03 -8.41 10.32
CA ALA A 237 13.07 -7.46 9.22
C ALA A 237 12.91 -8.20 7.89
N ASP A 238 12.05 -7.67 7.03
CA ASP A 238 11.99 -8.13 5.66
C ASP A 238 13.20 -7.62 4.85
N ARG A 239 13.24 -7.95 3.54
CA ARG A 239 14.33 -7.55 2.64
C ARG A 239 14.51 -6.03 2.49
N GLN A 240 13.49 -5.24 2.85
CA GLN A 240 13.52 -3.77 2.82
C GLN A 240 13.82 -3.17 4.19
N GLY A 241 14.07 -4.01 5.21
CA GLY A 241 14.33 -3.60 6.59
C GLY A 241 13.06 -3.23 7.36
N MET A 242 11.88 -3.58 6.83
CA MET A 242 10.60 -3.32 7.49
C MET A 242 10.29 -4.41 8.50
N ARG A 243 9.87 -4.02 9.71
CA ARG A 243 9.36 -4.88 10.76
C ARG A 243 7.89 -4.57 11.01
N ARG A 244 7.14 -5.56 11.42
CA ARG A 244 5.69 -5.43 11.66
C ARG A 244 5.32 -6.13 12.95
N GLY A 245 4.20 -5.77 13.53
CA GLY A 245 3.67 -6.39 14.73
C GLY A 245 2.43 -5.67 15.23
N LEU A 246 2.06 -6.02 16.44
CA LEU A 246 0.97 -5.37 17.18
C LEU A 246 1.55 -4.51 18.31
N TRP A 247 0.91 -3.39 18.57
CA TRP A 247 1.11 -2.57 19.75
C TRP A 247 -0.10 -2.67 20.66
N GLU A 248 0.11 -2.41 21.93
CA GLU A 248 -0.94 -2.38 22.94
C GLU A 248 -0.70 -1.24 23.95
N MET A 249 -1.77 -0.80 24.59
CA MET A 249 -1.67 0.05 25.76
C MET A 249 -1.73 -0.87 26.99
N LYS A 250 -0.62 -0.99 27.71
CA LYS A 250 -0.62 -1.76 28.95
C LYS A 250 -1.60 -1.15 29.94
N GLY A 251 -2.50 -1.99 30.47
CA GLY A 251 -3.55 -1.55 31.39
C GLY A 251 -4.86 -1.11 30.71
N ASP A 252 -4.96 -1.23 29.38
CA ASP A 252 -6.17 -0.95 28.62
C ASP A 252 -6.32 -1.96 27.46
N ALA A 253 -7.52 -2.03 26.89
CA ALA A 253 -7.83 -2.85 25.72
C ALA A 253 -7.41 -2.19 24.37
N MET A 254 -6.77 -1.01 24.41
CA MET A 254 -6.31 -0.32 23.21
C MET A 254 -5.12 -1.02 22.59
N GLY A 255 -5.17 -1.17 21.27
CA GLY A 255 -4.09 -1.76 20.49
C GLY A 255 -4.34 -1.70 18.98
N GLY A 256 -3.35 -2.14 18.21
CA GLY A 256 -3.48 -2.14 16.76
C GLY A 256 -2.20 -2.57 16.04
N PRO A 257 -2.20 -2.55 14.71
CA PRO A 257 -1.02 -2.86 13.94
C PRO A 257 0.00 -1.72 13.96
N TYR A 258 1.27 -2.10 13.84
CA TYR A 258 2.35 -1.16 13.55
C TYR A 258 3.30 -1.68 12.48
N VAL A 259 4.01 -0.77 11.86
CA VAL A 259 5.17 -1.00 10.99
C VAL A 259 6.35 -0.17 11.51
N MET A 260 7.56 -0.71 11.40
CA MET A 260 8.77 -0.02 11.88
C MET A 260 9.91 -0.17 10.90
N ARG A 261 10.69 0.89 10.71
CA ARG A 261 11.92 0.87 9.94
C ARG A 261 13.02 1.66 10.66
N THR A 262 14.25 1.17 10.56
CA THR A 262 15.42 1.85 11.13
C THR A 262 16.32 2.42 10.03
N ARG A 263 16.95 3.55 10.30
CA ARG A 263 17.96 4.18 9.45
C ARG A 263 19.04 4.82 10.34
N GLY A 264 20.28 4.31 10.26
CA GLY A 264 21.33 4.75 11.18
C GLY A 264 20.93 4.54 12.64
N SER A 265 21.04 5.59 13.45
CA SER A 265 20.62 5.61 14.85
C SER A 265 19.16 6.03 15.05
N MET A 266 18.37 6.06 13.99
CA MET A 266 16.97 6.45 14.08
C MET A 266 16.04 5.27 13.82
N ALA A 267 14.92 5.22 14.53
CA ALA A 267 13.78 4.35 14.24
C ALA A 267 12.54 5.19 13.96
N VAL A 268 11.74 4.73 13.02
CA VAL A 268 10.43 5.30 12.72
C VAL A 268 9.39 4.20 12.84
N ILE A 269 8.36 4.43 13.66
CA ILE A 269 7.21 3.54 13.81
C ILE A 269 5.99 4.24 13.22
N GLY A 270 5.25 3.56 12.35
CA GLY A 270 3.90 3.92 11.96
C GLY A 270 2.91 3.01 12.66
N PHE A 271 1.92 3.53 13.35
CA PHE A 271 0.90 2.72 14.01
C PHE A 271 -0.51 3.23 13.77
N VAL A 272 -1.48 2.33 13.88
CA VAL A 272 -2.90 2.61 13.67
C VAL A 272 -3.68 2.28 14.93
N TYR A 273 -4.54 3.19 15.37
CA TYR A 273 -5.60 2.95 16.32
C TYR A 273 -6.95 3.12 15.62
N ALA A 274 -7.69 2.05 15.44
CA ALA A 274 -8.94 2.04 14.70
C ALA A 274 -9.90 0.98 15.27
N PRO A 275 -10.45 1.20 16.49
CA PRO A 275 -11.47 0.31 17.02
C PRO A 275 -12.62 0.24 16.00
N GLU A 276 -13.21 -0.94 15.82
CA GLU A 276 -14.37 -1.17 14.95
C GLU A 276 -14.17 -0.93 13.44
N LYS A 277 -12.95 -0.58 12.99
CA LYS A 277 -12.65 -0.35 11.57
C LYS A 277 -11.59 -1.30 11.03
N LYS A 278 -11.66 -1.54 9.72
CA LYS A 278 -10.60 -2.23 8.97
C LYS A 278 -9.32 -1.41 9.01
N LYS A 279 -8.21 -2.07 9.34
CA LYS A 279 -6.93 -1.43 9.61
C LYS A 279 -5.94 -1.59 8.45
N LYS A 280 -6.20 -2.54 7.55
CA LYS A 280 -5.30 -2.89 6.44
C LYS A 280 -4.84 -1.67 5.63
N ILE A 281 -5.77 -0.88 5.11
CA ILE A 281 -5.39 0.24 4.24
C ILE A 281 -4.67 1.33 5.02
N LEU A 282 -5.10 1.61 6.24
CA LEU A 282 -4.46 2.61 7.11
C LEU A 282 -2.99 2.25 7.38
N ILE A 283 -2.73 1.00 7.81
CA ILE A 283 -1.34 0.59 8.08
C ILE A 283 -0.50 0.50 6.80
N LYS A 284 -1.09 0.14 5.65
CA LYS A 284 -0.40 0.12 4.36
C LYS A 284 -0.03 1.52 3.85
N GLN A 285 -0.80 2.55 4.16
CA GLN A 285 -0.42 3.94 3.88
C GLN A 285 0.82 4.36 4.70
N LEU A 286 0.89 3.98 5.98
CA LEU A 286 2.07 4.23 6.81
C LEU A 286 3.27 3.41 6.35
N GLU A 287 3.07 2.15 5.98
CA GLU A 287 4.13 1.31 5.41
C GLU A 287 4.67 1.91 4.11
N ALA A 288 3.81 2.43 3.25
CA ALA A 288 4.20 3.15 2.05
C ALA A 288 5.05 4.40 2.37
N ALA A 289 4.67 5.16 3.39
CA ALA A 289 5.45 6.31 3.86
C ALA A 289 6.83 5.87 4.37
N LEU A 290 6.91 4.85 5.22
CA LEU A 290 8.16 4.32 5.76
C LEU A 290 9.05 3.71 4.65
N SER A 291 8.47 3.17 3.58
CA SER A 291 9.23 2.63 2.44
C SER A 291 10.06 3.71 1.74
N THR A 292 9.72 4.97 1.89
CA THR A 292 10.41 6.13 1.28
C THR A 292 11.58 6.66 2.12
N ILE A 293 11.86 6.11 3.30
CA ILE A 293 12.99 6.55 4.16
C ILE A 293 14.32 6.40 3.42
N LYS A 294 15.07 7.51 3.39
CA LYS A 294 16.39 7.62 2.78
C LYS A 294 17.42 8.04 3.83
#